data_b422e6cdb71d93f910b377505819b736
#
_entry.id   b422e6cdb71d93f910b377505819b736
#
_cell.length_a   1.000
_cell.length_b   1.000
_cell.length_c   1.000
_cell.angle_alpha   90.00
_cell.angle_beta   90.00
_cell.angle_gamma   90.00
#
_symmetry.space_group_name_H-M   'P 1'
#
loop_
_entity.id
_entity.type
_entity.pdbx_description
1 polymer ?
#
loop_
_entity_poly.entity_id
_entity_poly.type
_entity_poly.pdbx_seq_one_letter_code
_entity_poly.pdbx_strand_id
1 'polypeptide(L)'
;MKNILVVGSINVDMVIYAERMPKLGETMTGRDFSINEGGKGANQAVAAAKLGGSVQMLGCVGTDVYGNMMAEQFRRSGVGTDGLTVCEGSTGVASITVCGGDNFIMLDEGAKAKLGWGGSDV
;
A
#
# COMPACT_ATOMS: atom_id res chain seq x y z
N MET A 1 -20.85 -12.65 14.27
CA MET A 1 -19.86 -11.81 13.57
C MET A 1 -19.59 -12.38 12.20
N LYS A 2 -19.59 -11.54 11.18
CA LYS A 2 -19.35 -11.99 9.82
C LYS A 2 -17.85 -12.12 9.54
N ASN A 3 -17.51 -13.18 8.83
CA ASN A 3 -16.15 -13.37 8.33
C ASN A 3 -16.03 -12.74 6.95
N ILE A 4 -15.02 -11.91 6.79
CA ILE A 4 -14.79 -11.17 5.56
C ILE A 4 -13.41 -11.51 5.04
N LEU A 5 -13.35 -11.89 3.76
CA LEU A 5 -12.11 -12.16 3.08
C LEU A 5 -11.89 -11.07 2.04
N VAL A 6 -10.79 -10.35 2.16
CA VAL A 6 -10.43 -9.32 1.19
C VAL A 6 -9.26 -9.81 0.37
N VAL A 7 -9.43 -9.83 -0.95
CA VAL A 7 -8.38 -10.20 -1.89
C VAL A 7 -8.05 -8.96 -2.70
N GLY A 8 -6.82 -8.50 -2.62
CA GLY A 8 -6.50 -7.29 -3.36
C GLY A 8 -5.09 -6.78 -3.15
N SER A 9 -4.90 -5.55 -3.60
CA SER A 9 -3.61 -4.91 -3.64
C SER A 9 -3.17 -4.39 -2.28
N ILE A 10 -1.87 -4.50 -2.02
CA ILE A 10 -1.20 -3.97 -0.86
C ILE A 10 -0.03 -3.14 -1.35
N ASN A 11 -0.02 -1.87 -1.00
CA ASN A 11 1.06 -0.94 -1.37
C ASN A 11 1.47 -0.14 -0.15
N VAL A 12 2.71 0.31 -0.19
CA VAL A 12 3.17 1.37 0.71
C VAL A 12 3.05 2.68 -0.06
N ASP A 13 2.32 3.63 0.50
CA ASP A 13 2.19 4.95 -0.09
C ASP A 13 3.23 5.87 0.54
N MET A 14 4.13 6.40 -0.30
CA MET A 14 5.11 7.40 0.10
C MET A 14 4.65 8.74 -0.44
N VAL A 15 4.30 9.64 0.45
CA VAL A 15 3.67 10.90 0.10
C VAL A 15 4.58 12.05 0.48
N ILE A 16 4.81 12.95 -0.46
CA ILE A 16 5.53 14.19 -0.20
C ILE A 16 4.75 15.37 -0.78
N TYR A 17 4.73 16.47 -0.07
CA TYR A 17 4.06 17.68 -0.51
C TYR A 17 5.08 18.66 -1.06
N ALA A 18 4.74 19.33 -2.13
CA ALA A 18 5.57 20.32 -2.78
C ALA A 18 4.70 21.46 -3.32
N GLU A 19 5.30 22.61 -3.56
CA GLU A 19 4.57 23.73 -4.15
C GLU A 19 4.31 23.54 -5.63
N ARG A 20 5.23 22.87 -6.31
CA ARG A 20 5.13 22.52 -7.72
C ARG A 20 5.94 21.28 -8.01
N MET A 21 5.79 20.73 -9.19
CA MET A 21 6.66 19.64 -9.63
C MET A 21 8.04 20.20 -10.02
N PRO A 22 9.11 19.50 -9.70
CA PRO A 22 10.44 19.91 -10.15
C PRO A 22 10.56 19.79 -11.68
N LYS A 23 11.38 20.64 -12.24
CA LYS A 23 11.75 20.53 -13.63
C LYS A 23 12.77 19.42 -13.80
N LEU A 24 12.93 18.94 -15.01
CA LEU A 24 13.93 17.91 -15.31
C LEU A 24 15.31 18.33 -14.79
N GLY A 25 15.92 17.47 -14.00
CA GLY A 25 17.24 17.71 -13.41
C GLY A 25 17.24 18.61 -12.19
N GLU A 26 16.10 19.14 -11.79
CA GLU A 26 15.98 20.01 -10.61
C GLU A 26 15.80 19.20 -9.34
N THR A 27 16.42 19.66 -8.26
CA THR A 27 16.18 19.17 -6.91
C THR A 27 15.43 20.24 -6.12
N MET A 28 14.31 19.85 -5.53
CA MET A 28 13.50 20.74 -4.72
C MET A 28 13.33 20.17 -3.31
N THR A 29 13.12 21.07 -2.35
CA THR A 29 12.73 20.65 -1.00
C THR A 29 11.21 20.54 -0.93
N GLY A 30 10.73 19.36 -0.57
CA GLY A 30 9.33 19.15 -0.22
C GLY A 30 9.10 19.19 1.27
N ARG A 31 7.89 18.86 1.71
CA ARG A 31 7.50 18.87 3.13
C ARG A 31 6.52 17.75 3.44
N ASP A 32 6.36 17.51 4.75
CA ASP A 32 5.33 16.63 5.29
C ASP A 32 5.36 15.22 4.72
N PHE A 33 6.56 14.67 4.58
CA PHE A 33 6.72 13.30 4.08
C PHE A 33 6.02 12.32 5.02
N SER A 34 5.26 11.38 4.45
CA SER A 34 4.64 10.31 5.21
C SER A 34 4.69 8.99 4.46
N ILE A 35 4.65 7.91 5.23
CA ILE A 35 4.57 6.55 4.71
C ILE A 35 3.31 5.93 5.29
N ASN A 36 2.40 5.50 4.44
CA ASN A 36 1.12 4.95 4.87
C ASN A 36 0.85 3.61 4.19
N GLU A 37 0.01 2.78 4.81
CA GLU A 37 -0.49 1.64 4.09
C GLU A 37 -1.43 2.11 2.98
N GLY A 38 -1.33 1.46 1.84
CA GLY A 38 -2.12 1.80 0.67
C GLY A 38 -2.54 0.57 -0.12
N GLY A 39 -3.16 0.82 -1.27
CA GLY A 39 -3.77 -0.20 -2.07
C GLY A 39 -5.24 -0.34 -1.73
N LYS A 40 -6.06 -0.52 -2.76
CA LYS A 40 -7.53 -0.60 -2.58
C LYS A 40 -7.92 -1.76 -1.67
N GLY A 41 -7.29 -2.92 -1.86
CA GLY A 41 -7.58 -4.08 -1.03
C GLY A 41 -7.22 -3.85 0.42
N ALA A 42 -6.03 -3.30 0.67
CA ALA A 42 -5.60 -3.01 2.05
C ALA A 42 -6.54 -2.02 2.72
N ASN A 43 -6.93 -0.96 2.02
CA ASN A 43 -7.84 0.05 2.56
C ASN A 43 -9.21 -0.54 2.89
N GLN A 44 -9.72 -1.41 2.04
CA GLN A 44 -10.99 -2.09 2.29
C GLN A 44 -10.92 -2.99 3.52
N ALA A 45 -9.84 -3.74 3.66
CA ALA A 45 -9.66 -4.64 4.80
C ALA A 45 -9.63 -3.88 6.12
N VAL A 46 -8.88 -2.79 6.18
CA VAL A 46 -8.78 -1.96 7.38
C VAL A 46 -10.13 -1.34 7.72
N ALA A 47 -10.83 -0.81 6.72
CA ALA A 47 -12.14 -0.21 6.93
C ALA A 47 -13.14 -1.23 7.47
N ALA A 48 -13.18 -2.43 6.91
CA ALA A 48 -14.08 -3.48 7.36
C ALA A 48 -13.78 -3.92 8.79
N ALA A 49 -12.50 -4.02 9.14
CA ALA A 49 -12.10 -4.39 10.51
C ALA A 49 -12.50 -3.32 11.51
N LYS A 50 -12.36 -2.05 11.16
CA LYS A 50 -12.78 -0.93 12.03
C LYS A 50 -14.27 -0.89 12.26
N LEU A 51 -15.06 -1.44 11.35
CA LEU A 51 -16.51 -1.55 11.49
C LEU A 51 -16.93 -2.81 12.26
N GLY A 52 -16.00 -3.54 12.82
CA GLY A 52 -16.28 -4.71 13.65
C GLY A 52 -16.31 -6.04 12.92
N GLY A 53 -15.92 -6.08 11.65
CA GLY A 53 -15.83 -7.32 10.90
C GLY A 53 -14.68 -8.20 11.36
N SER A 54 -14.80 -9.50 11.15
CA SER A 54 -13.70 -10.44 11.27
C SER A 54 -13.06 -10.57 9.89
N VAL A 55 -11.91 -9.92 9.68
CA VAL A 55 -11.34 -9.72 8.36
C VAL A 55 -10.03 -10.46 8.21
N GLN A 56 -9.88 -11.14 7.09
CA GLN A 56 -8.61 -11.71 6.64
C GLN A 56 -8.21 -11.04 5.33
N MET A 57 -6.93 -10.71 5.21
CA MET A 57 -6.39 -10.13 3.99
C MET A 57 -5.60 -11.19 3.22
N LEU A 58 -5.97 -11.39 1.96
CA LEU A 58 -5.19 -12.16 1.01
C LEU A 58 -4.49 -11.20 0.06
N GLY A 59 -3.20 -11.25 0.05
CA GLY A 59 -2.41 -10.37 -0.79
C GLY A 59 -0.95 -10.74 -0.73
N CYS A 60 -0.13 -9.96 -1.39
CA CYS A 60 1.29 -10.20 -1.48
C CYS A 60 2.06 -9.01 -0.96
N VAL A 61 3.04 -9.30 -0.11
CA VAL A 61 4.04 -8.32 0.31
C VAL A 61 5.42 -8.84 -0.04
N GLY A 62 6.40 -7.96 -0.10
CA GLY A 62 7.77 -8.34 -0.39
C GLY A 62 8.53 -8.78 0.85
N THR A 63 9.79 -9.14 0.62
CA THR A 63 10.71 -9.54 1.69
C THR A 63 11.43 -8.35 2.31
N ASP A 64 11.09 -7.15 1.90
CA ASP A 64 11.70 -5.91 2.38
C ASP A 64 11.09 -5.47 3.72
N VAL A 65 11.63 -4.40 4.27
CA VAL A 65 11.15 -3.83 5.54
C VAL A 65 9.68 -3.41 5.45
N TYR A 66 9.21 -3.02 4.28
CA TYR A 66 7.83 -2.59 4.08
C TYR A 66 6.85 -3.74 4.15
N GLY A 67 7.26 -4.94 3.75
CA GLY A 67 6.43 -6.13 3.92
C GLY A 67 6.11 -6.39 5.38
N ASN A 68 7.11 -6.32 6.24
CA ASN A 68 6.93 -6.49 7.69
C ASN A 68 6.09 -5.36 8.27
N MET A 69 6.33 -4.13 7.83
CA MET A 69 5.57 -2.96 8.29
C MET A 69 4.08 -3.10 7.96
N MET A 70 3.76 -3.55 6.76
CA MET A 70 2.36 -3.74 6.35
C MET A 70 1.69 -4.84 7.15
N ALA A 71 2.37 -5.96 7.37
CA ALA A 71 1.82 -7.04 8.17
C ALA A 71 1.51 -6.57 9.60
N GLU A 72 2.41 -5.78 10.18
CA GLU A 72 2.20 -5.24 11.52
C GLU A 72 1.03 -4.26 11.57
N GLN A 73 0.89 -3.41 10.57
CA GLN A 73 -0.23 -2.48 10.48
C GLN A 73 -1.56 -3.21 10.37
N PHE A 74 -1.63 -4.29 9.60
CA PHE A 74 -2.84 -5.09 9.53
C PHE A 74 -3.20 -5.67 10.89
N ARG A 75 -2.23 -6.21 11.62
CA ARG A 75 -2.47 -6.75 12.95
C ARG A 75 -3.00 -5.69 13.91
N ARG A 76 -2.42 -4.49 13.89
CA ARG A 76 -2.87 -3.38 14.72
C ARG A 76 -4.29 -2.93 14.38
N SER A 77 -4.68 -3.07 13.13
CA SER A 77 -6.01 -2.70 12.66
C SER A 77 -7.03 -3.81 12.86
N GLY A 78 -6.60 -4.95 13.39
CA GLY A 78 -7.50 -6.08 13.59
C GLY A 78 -7.72 -6.93 12.35
N VAL A 79 -6.86 -6.82 11.34
CA VAL A 79 -6.94 -7.61 10.13
C VAL A 79 -6.05 -8.84 10.25
N GLY A 80 -6.60 -10.01 9.96
CA GLY A 80 -5.83 -11.25 9.97
C GLY A 80 -4.84 -11.33 8.81
N THR A 81 -3.67 -11.86 9.10
CA THR A 81 -2.56 -11.90 8.15
C THR A 81 -2.14 -13.30 7.74
N ASP A 82 -2.90 -14.33 8.14
CA ASP A 82 -2.53 -15.71 7.82
C ASP A 82 -2.51 -15.99 6.32
N GLY A 83 -3.29 -15.24 5.55
CA GLY A 83 -3.36 -15.38 4.10
C GLY A 83 -2.41 -14.47 3.32
N LEU A 84 -1.54 -13.72 4.01
CA LEU A 84 -0.56 -12.92 3.31
C LEU A 84 0.54 -13.81 2.71
N THR A 85 0.81 -13.61 1.43
CA THR A 85 1.91 -14.27 0.75
C THR A 85 3.11 -13.34 0.77
N VAL A 86 4.26 -13.87 1.18
CA VAL A 86 5.51 -13.14 1.10
C VAL A 86 6.24 -13.61 -0.15
N CYS A 87 6.39 -12.71 -1.10
CA CYS A 87 7.07 -12.98 -2.36
C CYS A 87 8.44 -12.32 -2.36
N GLU A 88 9.42 -12.98 -2.93
CA GLU A 88 10.74 -12.40 -3.04
C GLU A 88 10.69 -11.11 -3.85
N GLY A 89 11.31 -10.07 -3.33
CA GLY A 89 11.36 -8.76 -3.96
C GLY A 89 10.73 -7.69 -3.09
N SER A 90 10.47 -6.54 -3.68
CA SER A 90 9.94 -5.39 -2.96
C SER A 90 8.42 -5.46 -2.83
N THR A 91 7.91 -4.94 -1.73
CA THR A 91 6.49 -4.63 -1.59
C THR A 91 6.12 -3.56 -2.61
N GLY A 92 4.87 -3.57 -3.10
CA GLY A 92 4.40 -2.53 -3.99
C GLY A 92 4.51 -1.14 -3.35
N VAL A 93 4.91 -0.16 -4.14
CA VAL A 93 5.12 1.21 -3.67
C VAL A 93 4.39 2.17 -4.59
N ALA A 94 3.64 3.10 -4.00
CA ALA A 94 3.13 4.25 -4.71
C ALA A 94 3.93 5.47 -4.29
N SER A 95 4.57 6.12 -5.25
CA SER A 95 5.25 7.38 -5.04
C SER A 95 4.28 8.50 -5.36
N ILE A 96 3.89 9.26 -4.35
CA ILE A 96 2.82 10.25 -4.47
C ILE A 96 3.39 11.62 -4.17
N THR A 97 3.28 12.52 -5.13
CA THR A 97 3.60 13.94 -4.95
C THR A 97 2.32 14.73 -4.97
N VAL A 98 2.11 15.53 -3.93
CA VAL A 98 0.94 16.41 -3.82
C VAL A 98 1.40 17.84 -4.03
N CYS A 99 0.88 18.48 -5.05
CA CYS A 99 1.21 19.88 -5.33
C CYS A 99 0.08 20.56 -6.11
N GLY A 100 -0.17 21.83 -5.82
CA GLY A 100 -1.16 22.59 -6.55
C GLY A 100 -2.56 22.02 -6.50
N GLY A 101 -2.92 21.28 -5.46
CA GLY A 101 -4.22 20.64 -5.34
C GLY A 101 -4.35 19.33 -6.13
N ASP A 102 -3.29 18.89 -6.80
CA ASP A 102 -3.29 17.66 -7.60
C ASP A 102 -2.32 16.63 -7.01
N ASN A 103 -2.54 15.38 -7.40
CA ASN A 103 -1.66 14.28 -7.03
C ASN A 103 -0.99 13.72 -8.27
N PHE A 104 0.31 13.43 -8.16
CA PHE A 104 1.07 12.74 -9.19
C PHE A 104 1.54 11.43 -8.60
N ILE A 105 1.14 10.32 -9.20
CA ILE A 105 1.35 9.00 -8.63
C ILE A 105 2.11 8.12 -9.62
N MET A 106 3.21 7.55 -9.14
CA MET A 106 3.89 6.48 -9.85
C MET A 106 3.80 5.22 -9.00
N LEU A 107 3.41 4.13 -9.62
CA LEU A 107 3.18 2.87 -8.94
C LEU A 107 4.19 1.82 -9.42
N ASP A 108 4.90 1.23 -8.48
CA ASP A 108 5.67 0.02 -8.71
C ASP A 108 4.92 -1.12 -8.03
N GLU A 109 4.44 -2.06 -8.79
CA GLU A 109 3.64 -3.16 -8.25
C GLU A 109 4.45 -4.12 -7.38
N GLY A 110 5.78 -4.15 -7.56
CA GLY A 110 6.66 -4.93 -6.72
C GLY A 110 6.35 -6.42 -6.77
N ALA A 111 6.45 -7.05 -5.59
CA ALA A 111 6.31 -8.50 -5.46
C ALA A 111 4.94 -9.02 -5.86
N LYS A 112 3.89 -8.23 -5.73
CA LYS A 112 2.54 -8.70 -6.08
C LYS A 112 2.38 -9.03 -7.55
N ALA A 113 3.18 -8.43 -8.42
CA ALA A 113 3.15 -8.73 -9.85
C ALA A 113 3.55 -10.17 -10.13
N LYS A 114 4.28 -10.81 -9.24
CA LYS A 114 4.74 -12.19 -9.39
C LYS A 114 3.66 -13.22 -9.12
N LEU A 115 2.53 -12.81 -8.57
CA LEU A 115 1.42 -13.72 -8.30
C LEU A 115 0.62 -14.07 -9.54
N GLY A 116 0.83 -13.40 -10.65
CA GLY A 116 0.10 -13.67 -11.88
C GLY A 116 -1.37 -13.25 -11.81
N TRP A 117 -1.67 -12.22 -11.04
CA TRP A 117 -3.05 -11.76 -10.83
C TRP A 117 -3.50 -10.71 -11.84
N GLY A 118 -2.93 -10.70 -13.01
CA GLY A 118 -3.34 -9.71 -14.00
C GLY A 118 -2.86 -8.31 -13.67
N GLY A 119 -1.71 -8.19 -13.07
CA GLY A 119 -1.04 -6.92 -12.88
C GLY A 119 -1.78 -5.96 -11.96
N SER A 120 -2.17 -4.86 -12.50
CA SER A 120 -2.66 -3.71 -11.73
C SER A 120 -4.14 -3.73 -11.42
N ASP A 121 -4.82 -4.79 -11.70
CA ASP A 121 -6.27 -4.85 -11.54
C ASP A 121 -6.74 -4.86 -10.09
N VAL A 122 -5.85 -5.01 -9.18
CA VAL A 122 -6.19 -5.09 -7.75
C VAL A 122 -5.64 -3.94 -6.94
#